data_72ff9130932e54c9653dbd1741b704a0
#
_entry.id   72ff9130932e54c9653dbd1741b704a0
#
_cell.length_a   1.000
_cell.length_b   1.000
_cell.length_c   1.000
_cell.angle_alpha   90.00
_cell.angle_beta   90.00
_cell.angle_gamma   90.00
#
_symmetry.space_group_name_H-M   'P 1'
#
loop_
_entity.id
_entity.type
_entity.pdbx_description
1 polymer ?
#
loop_
_entity_poly.entity_id
_entity_poly.type
_entity_poly.pdbx_seq_one_letter_code
_entity_poly.pdbx_strand_id
1 'polypeptide(L)'
;MPAYIARPVTVFPPHKVTTAEIIDDIRHHHPQHPKLRALPRILANVGVQTRWFTRPLDSPTVAGTAGINERSAAAFEDALDLAEQASRQVLDRHQLKPADITAIVTTHSTGWSVPNLDIHLVERLGLSPHVRRIALTTMACAGGVQALVRAVHLVGGRPGTPGLPFALEELDIFAPCTATMW
;
A
#
# COMPACT_ATOMS: atom_id res chain seq x y z
N MET A 1 20.61 21.02 -1.31
CA MET A 1 20.42 20.54 -2.69
C MET A 1 18.94 20.43 -2.98
N PRO A 2 18.46 20.69 -4.20
CA PRO A 2 17.08 20.44 -4.55
C PRO A 2 16.81 18.92 -4.49
N ALA A 3 15.63 18.54 -3.98
CA ALA A 3 15.13 17.17 -4.05
C ALA A 3 14.39 16.98 -5.36
N TYR A 4 14.59 15.85 -6.00
CA TYR A 4 13.89 15.49 -7.25
C TYR A 4 13.04 14.25 -7.00
N ILE A 5 11.84 14.24 -7.56
CA ILE A 5 10.95 13.08 -7.56
C ILE A 5 11.20 12.31 -8.84
N ALA A 6 11.60 11.05 -8.72
CA ALA A 6 11.71 10.14 -9.85
C ALA A 6 10.32 9.73 -10.35
N ARG A 7 10.23 9.19 -11.56
CA ARG A 7 8.96 8.69 -12.09
C ARG A 7 8.45 7.53 -11.23
N PRO A 8 7.24 7.65 -10.65
CA PRO A 8 6.69 6.62 -9.78
C PRO A 8 6.32 5.34 -10.53
N VAL A 9 6.22 4.26 -9.78
CA VAL A 9 5.67 2.97 -10.22
C VAL A 9 4.44 2.66 -9.40
N THR A 10 3.41 2.16 -10.05
CA THR A 10 2.20 1.66 -9.40
C THR A 10 2.00 0.20 -9.79
N VAL A 11 1.81 -0.65 -8.79
CA VAL A 11 1.46 -2.06 -8.95
C VAL A 11 0.01 -2.25 -8.53
N PHE A 12 -0.76 -2.89 -9.37
CA PHE A 12 -2.15 -3.23 -9.08
C PHE A 12 -2.26 -4.71 -8.74
N PRO A 13 -3.07 -5.06 -7.73
CA PRO A 13 -3.42 -6.45 -7.46
C PRO A 13 -4.17 -7.11 -8.64
N PRO A 14 -4.27 -8.45 -8.66
CA PRO A 14 -4.80 -9.17 -9.84
C PRO A 14 -6.31 -9.06 -10.05
N HIS A 15 -7.11 -8.80 -9.01
CA HIS A 15 -8.57 -8.85 -9.09
C HIS A 15 -9.18 -7.46 -9.26
N LYS A 16 -9.45 -7.07 -10.52
CA LYS A 16 -10.18 -5.84 -10.81
C LYS A 16 -11.68 -6.09 -10.65
N VAL A 17 -12.32 -5.34 -9.76
CA VAL A 17 -13.73 -5.49 -9.39
C VAL A 17 -14.46 -4.17 -9.60
N THR A 18 -15.65 -4.23 -10.17
CA THR A 18 -16.52 -3.06 -10.33
C THR A 18 -17.29 -2.75 -9.06
N THR A 19 -17.71 -1.51 -8.91
CA THR A 19 -18.62 -1.12 -7.81
C THR A 19 -19.94 -1.91 -7.84
N ALA A 20 -20.42 -2.28 -9.03
CA ALA A 20 -21.65 -3.09 -9.17
C ALA A 20 -21.44 -4.50 -8.60
N GLU A 21 -20.33 -5.17 -8.95
CA GLU A 21 -20.00 -6.50 -8.42
C GLU A 21 -19.85 -6.48 -6.89
N ILE A 22 -19.27 -5.44 -6.32
CA ILE A 22 -19.16 -5.29 -4.85
C ILE A 22 -20.55 -5.14 -4.22
N ILE A 23 -21.44 -4.36 -4.83
CA ILE A 23 -22.82 -4.20 -4.34
C ILE A 23 -23.56 -5.52 -4.38
N ASP A 24 -23.41 -6.27 -5.45
CA ASP A 24 -24.10 -7.55 -5.62
C ASP A 24 -23.53 -8.62 -4.66
N ASP A 25 -22.22 -8.61 -4.42
CA ASP A 25 -21.59 -9.45 -3.41
C ASP A 25 -22.11 -9.14 -1.99
N ILE A 26 -22.19 -7.86 -1.62
CA ILE A 26 -22.74 -7.43 -0.32
C ILE A 26 -24.23 -7.85 -0.20
N ARG A 27 -25.01 -7.75 -1.26
CA ARG A 27 -26.41 -8.19 -1.26
C ARG A 27 -26.54 -9.70 -1.05
N HIS A 28 -25.63 -10.45 -1.64
CA HIS A 28 -25.65 -11.91 -1.54
C HIS A 28 -25.24 -12.39 -0.14
N HIS A 29 -24.13 -11.88 0.37
CA HIS A 29 -23.55 -12.35 1.63
C HIS A 29 -24.12 -11.66 2.87
N HIS A 30 -24.64 -10.43 2.73
CA HIS A 30 -25.16 -9.63 3.84
C HIS A 30 -26.57 -9.08 3.55
N PRO A 31 -27.58 -9.93 3.26
CA PRO A 31 -28.92 -9.49 2.85
C PRO A 31 -29.66 -8.68 3.93
N GLN A 32 -29.23 -8.80 5.19
CA GLN A 32 -29.82 -8.08 6.33
C GLN A 32 -29.06 -6.78 6.67
N HIS A 33 -28.07 -6.37 5.85
CA HIS A 33 -27.31 -5.16 6.12
C HIS A 33 -28.23 -3.92 6.13
N PRO A 34 -28.25 -3.11 7.20
CA PRO A 34 -29.25 -2.05 7.39
C PRO A 34 -29.21 -0.95 6.31
N LYS A 35 -28.06 -0.75 5.68
CA LYS A 35 -27.85 0.25 4.63
C LYS A 35 -27.92 -0.33 3.21
N LEU A 36 -28.30 -1.58 3.04
CA LEU A 36 -28.26 -2.27 1.75
C LEU A 36 -29.01 -1.51 0.63
N ARG A 37 -30.16 -0.90 0.96
CA ARG A 37 -30.95 -0.10 0.00
C ARG A 37 -30.26 1.22 -0.38
N ALA A 38 -29.43 1.79 0.51
CA ALA A 38 -28.75 3.05 0.29
C ALA A 38 -27.36 2.89 -0.36
N LEU A 39 -26.76 1.71 -0.25
CA LEU A 39 -25.40 1.43 -0.75
C LEU A 39 -25.19 1.83 -2.22
N PRO A 40 -26.07 1.50 -3.18
CA PRO A 40 -25.86 1.87 -4.58
C PRO A 40 -25.74 3.38 -4.76
N ARG A 41 -26.58 4.16 -4.06
CA ARG A 41 -26.55 5.62 -4.12
C ARG A 41 -25.30 6.19 -3.46
N ILE A 42 -24.90 5.64 -2.31
CA ILE A 42 -23.71 6.08 -1.58
C ILE A 42 -22.47 5.83 -2.44
N LEU A 43 -22.34 4.63 -3.00
CA LEU A 43 -21.17 4.25 -3.80
C LEU A 43 -21.12 4.99 -5.15
N ALA A 44 -22.27 5.26 -5.77
CA ALA A 44 -22.33 6.09 -6.97
C ALA A 44 -21.83 7.53 -6.71
N ASN A 45 -22.17 8.11 -5.55
CA ASN A 45 -21.73 9.46 -5.17
C ASN A 45 -20.22 9.55 -4.88
N VAL A 46 -19.57 8.45 -4.53
CA VAL A 46 -18.10 8.41 -4.33
C VAL A 46 -17.34 8.54 -5.66
N GLY A 47 -17.98 8.21 -6.79
CA GLY A 47 -17.39 8.34 -8.12
C GLY A 47 -16.34 7.27 -8.47
N VAL A 48 -16.08 6.31 -7.58
CA VAL A 48 -15.14 5.21 -7.82
C VAL A 48 -15.87 4.05 -8.50
N GLN A 49 -15.51 3.79 -9.75
CA GLN A 49 -16.19 2.77 -10.57
C GLN A 49 -15.58 1.38 -10.42
N THR A 50 -14.28 1.28 -10.18
CA THR A 50 -13.55 0.01 -10.09
C THR A 50 -12.55 0.05 -8.95
N ARG A 51 -12.26 -1.14 -8.39
CA ARG A 51 -11.25 -1.38 -7.36
C ARG A 51 -10.43 -2.60 -7.71
N TRP A 52 -9.26 -2.72 -7.10
CA TRP A 52 -8.37 -3.84 -7.29
C TRP A 52 -8.17 -4.54 -5.96
N PHE A 53 -8.37 -5.84 -5.91
CA PHE A 53 -8.23 -6.66 -4.72
C PHE A 53 -7.08 -7.64 -4.88
N THR A 54 -6.38 -7.91 -3.80
CA THR A 54 -5.34 -8.95 -3.77
C THR A 54 -5.93 -10.35 -3.84
N ARG A 55 -7.16 -10.50 -3.34
CA ARG A 55 -7.89 -11.77 -3.25
C ARG A 55 -9.28 -11.63 -3.85
N PRO A 56 -9.89 -12.73 -4.33
CA PRO A 56 -11.27 -12.72 -4.81
C PRO A 56 -12.26 -12.25 -3.74
N LEU A 57 -13.42 -11.70 -4.15
CA LEU A 57 -14.45 -11.20 -3.22
C LEU A 57 -14.99 -12.29 -2.30
N ASP A 58 -15.11 -13.52 -2.78
CA ASP A 58 -15.59 -14.67 -2.03
C ASP A 58 -14.56 -15.30 -1.08
N SER A 59 -13.32 -14.80 -1.09
CA SER A 59 -12.31 -15.28 -0.14
C SER A 59 -12.70 -14.91 1.31
N PRO A 60 -12.49 -15.80 2.29
CA PRO A 60 -12.90 -15.57 3.68
C PRO A 60 -12.36 -14.26 4.28
N THR A 61 -11.17 -13.85 3.86
CA THR A 61 -10.51 -12.63 4.33
C THR A 61 -11.13 -11.35 3.75
N VAL A 62 -11.72 -11.40 2.56
CA VAL A 62 -12.42 -10.28 1.91
C VAL A 62 -13.91 -10.30 2.26
N ALA A 63 -14.57 -11.45 2.18
CA ALA A 63 -16.00 -11.64 2.52
C ALA A 63 -16.30 -11.43 4.02
N GLY A 64 -15.28 -11.30 4.86
CA GLY A 64 -15.43 -11.00 6.28
C GLY A 64 -15.81 -12.19 7.16
N THR A 65 -15.73 -13.42 6.65
CA THR A 65 -15.97 -14.65 7.41
C THR A 65 -14.73 -15.11 8.19
N ALA A 66 -13.54 -14.68 7.79
CA ALA A 66 -12.31 -14.93 8.54
C ALA A 66 -12.21 -14.05 9.78
N GLY A 67 -11.48 -14.54 10.80
CA GLY A 67 -11.20 -13.80 12.03
C GLY A 67 -10.33 -12.56 11.78
N ILE A 68 -10.34 -11.60 12.72
CA ILE A 68 -9.59 -10.34 12.58
C ILE A 68 -8.08 -10.58 12.43
N ASN A 69 -7.51 -11.53 13.16
CA ASN A 69 -6.09 -11.85 13.10
C ASN A 69 -5.70 -12.44 11.74
N GLU A 70 -6.52 -13.34 11.21
CA GLU A 70 -6.30 -13.95 9.90
C GLU A 70 -6.40 -12.90 8.79
N ARG A 71 -7.38 -12.01 8.85
CA ARG A 71 -7.54 -10.91 7.90
C ARG A 71 -6.37 -9.93 7.96
N SER A 72 -5.90 -9.59 9.17
CA SER A 72 -4.75 -8.70 9.35
C SER A 72 -3.46 -9.32 8.82
N ALA A 73 -3.22 -10.61 9.09
CA ALA A 73 -2.05 -11.32 8.60
C ALA A 73 -2.07 -11.41 7.06
N ALA A 74 -3.22 -11.77 6.48
CA ALA A 74 -3.40 -11.84 5.04
C ALA A 74 -3.16 -10.48 4.36
N ALA A 75 -3.72 -9.41 4.90
CA ALA A 75 -3.52 -8.06 4.38
C ALA A 75 -2.05 -7.63 4.45
N PHE A 76 -1.36 -7.96 5.54
CA PHE A 76 0.06 -7.63 5.71
C PHE A 76 0.95 -8.39 4.69
N GLU A 77 0.70 -9.67 4.50
CA GLU A 77 1.44 -10.48 3.52
C GLU A 77 1.21 -9.98 2.09
N ASP A 78 -0.04 -9.75 1.71
CA ASP A 78 -0.40 -9.22 0.39
C ASP A 78 0.24 -7.83 0.16
N ALA A 79 0.24 -6.97 1.17
CA ALA A 79 0.90 -5.67 1.13
C ALA A 79 2.40 -5.78 0.92
N LEU A 80 3.05 -6.69 1.63
CA LEU A 80 4.48 -6.91 1.53
C LEU A 80 4.88 -7.39 0.14
N ASP A 81 4.09 -8.28 -0.47
CA ASP A 81 4.33 -8.77 -1.83
C ASP A 81 4.17 -7.66 -2.88
N LEU A 82 3.12 -6.84 -2.77
CA LEU A 82 2.92 -5.69 -3.66
C LEU A 82 4.03 -4.65 -3.50
N ALA A 83 4.43 -4.39 -2.27
CA ALA A 83 5.49 -3.44 -1.94
C ALA A 83 6.84 -3.89 -2.50
N GLU A 84 7.19 -5.17 -2.35
CA GLU A 84 8.38 -5.74 -2.94
C GLU A 84 8.35 -5.62 -4.47
N GLN A 85 7.22 -5.97 -5.09
CA GLN A 85 7.05 -5.90 -6.55
C GLN A 85 7.22 -4.49 -7.08
N ALA A 86 6.59 -3.48 -6.43
CA ALA A 86 6.73 -2.08 -6.79
C ALA A 86 8.17 -1.59 -6.60
N SER A 87 8.83 -2.00 -5.50
CA SER A 87 10.22 -1.66 -5.21
C SER A 87 11.17 -2.15 -6.28
N ARG A 88 11.07 -3.42 -6.64
CA ARG A 88 11.90 -4.01 -7.70
C ARG A 88 11.69 -3.33 -9.04
N GLN A 89 10.45 -3.01 -9.41
CA GLN A 89 10.16 -2.28 -10.64
C GLN A 89 10.76 -0.87 -10.65
N VAL A 90 10.81 -0.16 -9.52
CA VAL A 90 11.46 1.14 -9.42
C VAL A 90 12.98 1.00 -9.55
N LEU A 91 13.58 0.05 -8.84
CA LEU A 91 15.02 -0.22 -8.95
C LEU A 91 15.43 -0.52 -10.39
N ASP A 92 14.72 -1.42 -11.05
CA ASP A 92 14.97 -1.81 -12.43
C ASP A 92 14.79 -0.63 -13.39
N ARG A 93 13.70 0.12 -13.27
CA ARG A 93 13.39 1.27 -14.13
C ARG A 93 14.47 2.34 -14.08
N HIS A 94 15.01 2.59 -12.90
CA HIS A 94 16.02 3.62 -12.69
C HIS A 94 17.45 3.08 -12.66
N GLN A 95 17.63 1.78 -12.95
CA GLN A 95 18.93 1.10 -12.96
C GLN A 95 19.68 1.24 -11.64
N LEU A 96 18.93 1.20 -10.53
CA LEU A 96 19.45 1.32 -9.18
C LEU A 96 19.72 -0.05 -8.57
N LYS A 97 20.75 -0.14 -7.76
CA LYS A 97 21.05 -1.31 -6.94
C LYS A 97 20.48 -1.12 -5.54
N PRO A 98 20.15 -2.19 -4.82
CA PRO A 98 19.75 -2.10 -3.42
C PRO A 98 20.71 -1.30 -2.54
N ALA A 99 22.00 -1.38 -2.83
CA ALA A 99 23.07 -0.63 -2.12
C ALA A 99 23.01 0.90 -2.32
N ASP A 100 22.36 1.38 -3.37
CA ASP A 100 22.19 2.81 -3.64
C ASP A 100 21.11 3.44 -2.78
N ILE A 101 20.25 2.60 -2.15
CA ILE A 101 19.14 3.06 -1.33
C ILE A 101 19.66 3.40 0.08
N THR A 102 19.52 4.64 0.48
CA THR A 102 20.00 5.14 1.78
C THR A 102 18.90 5.37 2.81
N ALA A 103 17.63 5.39 2.35
CA ALA A 103 16.49 5.53 3.22
C ALA A 103 15.25 4.85 2.60
N ILE A 104 14.36 4.35 3.44
CA ILE A 104 13.04 3.85 3.08
C ILE A 104 11.98 4.51 3.96
N VAL A 105 10.90 4.95 3.33
CA VAL A 105 9.72 5.47 4.03
C VAL A 105 8.54 4.63 3.59
N THR A 106 7.86 3.99 4.54
CA THR A 106 6.65 3.22 4.27
C THR A 106 5.45 3.85 4.94
N THR A 107 4.29 3.73 4.32
CA THR A 107 3.02 4.10 4.92
C THR A 107 1.95 3.07 4.57
N HIS A 108 1.19 2.64 5.56
CA HIS A 108 0.05 1.75 5.39
C HIS A 108 -0.92 1.91 6.56
N SER A 109 -2.17 1.54 6.36
CA SER A 109 -3.23 1.65 7.37
C SER A 109 -3.84 0.31 7.76
N THR A 110 -3.49 -0.75 7.07
CA THR A 110 -3.98 -2.12 7.27
C THR A 110 -2.83 -3.10 7.50
N GLY A 111 -3.14 -4.29 8.03
CA GLY A 111 -2.13 -5.32 8.19
C GLY A 111 -1.12 -4.99 9.30
N TRP A 112 -1.55 -4.98 10.55
CA TRP A 112 -0.67 -4.67 11.68
C TRP A 112 0.33 -5.80 11.92
N SER A 113 1.61 -5.46 11.95
CA SER A 113 2.68 -6.38 12.29
C SER A 113 3.79 -5.69 13.06
N VAL A 114 4.46 -6.44 13.92
CA VAL A 114 5.71 -6.08 14.58
C VAL A 114 6.67 -7.26 14.39
N PRO A 115 7.75 -7.06 13.61
CA PRO A 115 8.22 -5.85 12.95
C PRO A 115 7.29 -5.34 11.85
N ASN A 116 7.43 -4.05 11.48
CA ASN A 116 6.61 -3.41 10.47
C ASN A 116 7.14 -3.68 9.05
N LEU A 117 6.35 -3.32 8.03
CA LEU A 117 6.56 -3.55 6.60
C LEU A 117 7.98 -3.16 6.12
N ASP A 118 8.51 -2.04 6.60
CA ASP A 118 9.83 -1.53 6.24
C ASP A 118 10.97 -2.51 6.57
N ILE A 119 10.89 -3.23 7.67
CA ILE A 119 11.92 -4.21 8.07
C ILE A 119 11.93 -5.39 7.12
N HIS A 120 10.77 -5.93 6.82
CA HIS A 120 10.63 -7.05 5.88
C HIS A 120 11.09 -6.66 4.46
N LEU A 121 10.82 -5.41 4.03
CA LEU A 121 11.29 -4.93 2.74
C LEU A 121 12.81 -4.77 2.71
N VAL A 122 13.45 -4.33 3.79
CA VAL A 122 14.92 -4.28 3.87
C VAL A 122 15.52 -5.65 3.59
N GLU A 123 14.96 -6.71 4.19
CA GLU A 123 15.40 -8.07 3.99
C GLU A 123 15.11 -8.57 2.56
N ARG A 124 13.85 -8.47 2.11
CA ARG A 124 13.42 -8.99 0.80
C ARG A 124 14.13 -8.32 -0.38
N LEU A 125 14.43 -7.04 -0.26
CA LEU A 125 15.11 -6.28 -1.31
C LEU A 125 16.64 -6.34 -1.21
N GLY A 126 17.19 -6.88 -0.13
CA GLY A 126 18.62 -6.89 0.12
C GLY A 126 19.19 -5.49 0.33
N LEU A 127 18.44 -4.59 0.96
CA LEU A 127 18.90 -3.26 1.28
C LEU A 127 19.99 -3.32 2.37
N SER A 128 20.78 -2.25 2.49
CA SER A 128 21.75 -2.13 3.57
C SER A 128 21.08 -2.24 4.95
N PRO A 129 21.61 -2.99 5.91
CA PRO A 129 21.08 -3.01 7.29
C PRO A 129 21.17 -1.65 7.99
N HIS A 130 21.95 -0.73 7.44
CA HIS A 130 22.09 0.65 7.94
C HIS A 130 21.17 1.64 7.21
N VAL A 131 20.27 1.18 6.33
CA VAL A 131 19.30 2.03 5.66
C VAL A 131 18.44 2.76 6.70
N ARG A 132 18.25 4.05 6.52
CA ARG A 132 17.37 4.83 7.40
C ARG A 132 15.91 4.46 7.12
N ARG A 133 15.12 4.25 8.15
CA ARG A 133 13.75 3.78 8.04
C ARG A 133 12.78 4.72 8.74
N ILE A 134 11.68 5.01 8.09
CA ILE A 134 10.53 5.71 8.68
C ILE A 134 9.28 4.91 8.29
N ALA A 135 8.60 4.34 9.28
CA ALA A 135 7.31 3.69 9.10
C ALA A 135 6.21 4.63 9.60
N LEU A 136 5.33 5.02 8.70
CA LEU A 136 4.14 5.83 8.99
C LEU A 136 2.93 4.91 8.99
N THR A 137 2.30 4.75 10.14
CA THR A 137 1.09 3.93 10.27
C THR A 137 -0.08 4.83 10.67
N THR A 138 -1.30 4.39 10.36
CA THR A 138 -2.53 5.08 10.78
C THR A 138 -2.71 6.51 10.25
N MET A 139 -2.00 6.87 9.18
CA MET A 139 -2.13 8.20 8.55
C MET A 139 -3.28 8.27 7.52
N ALA A 140 -3.94 7.15 7.25
CA ALA A 140 -5.01 7.03 6.27
C ALA A 140 -4.66 7.70 4.93
N CYS A 141 -5.60 8.40 4.29
CA CYS A 141 -5.40 9.04 2.99
C CYS A 141 -4.32 10.14 2.96
N ALA A 142 -3.80 10.57 4.11
CA ALA A 142 -2.69 11.52 4.19
C ALA A 142 -1.31 10.84 4.15
N GLY A 143 -1.26 9.51 4.19
CA GLY A 143 -0.03 8.73 4.29
C GLY A 143 0.97 9.06 3.19
N GLY A 144 0.57 9.01 1.93
CA GLY A 144 1.45 9.27 0.80
C GLY A 144 2.06 10.67 0.80
N VAL A 145 1.26 11.70 1.09
CA VAL A 145 1.78 13.07 1.22
C VAL A 145 2.78 13.17 2.36
N GLN A 146 2.48 12.56 3.51
CA GLN A 146 3.39 12.55 4.66
C GLN A 146 4.67 11.76 4.36
N ALA A 147 4.58 10.66 3.64
CA ALA A 147 5.75 9.89 3.21
C ALA A 147 6.67 10.72 2.31
N LEU A 148 6.11 11.43 1.32
CA LEU A 148 6.88 12.34 0.47
C LEU A 148 7.55 13.47 1.27
N VAL A 149 6.84 14.10 2.21
CA VAL A 149 7.43 15.14 3.08
C VAL A 149 8.61 14.57 3.87
N ARG A 150 8.48 13.38 4.46
CA ARG A 150 9.56 12.72 5.19
C ARG A 150 10.73 12.35 4.28
N ALA A 151 10.44 11.87 3.07
CA ALA A 151 11.46 11.56 2.08
C ALA A 151 12.28 12.81 1.72
N VAL A 152 11.63 13.94 1.47
CA VAL A 152 12.30 15.22 1.18
C VAL A 152 13.18 15.65 2.36
N HIS A 153 12.71 15.54 3.59
CA HIS A 153 13.52 15.85 4.78
C HIS A 153 14.75 14.94 4.93
N LEU A 154 14.60 13.65 4.60
CA LEU A 154 15.72 12.71 4.63
C LEU A 154 16.81 13.05 3.59
N VAL A 155 16.42 13.53 2.41
CA VAL A 155 17.36 14.00 1.37
C VAL A 155 18.00 15.32 1.77
N GLY A 156 17.20 16.28 2.26
CA GLY A 156 17.67 17.62 2.60
C GLY A 156 18.60 17.69 3.82
N GLY A 157 18.50 16.72 4.72
CA GLY A 157 19.24 16.73 5.99
C GLY A 157 20.73 16.40 5.91
N ARG A 158 21.28 16.00 4.76
CA ARG A 158 22.71 15.76 4.54
C ARG A 158 23.16 16.22 3.16
N PRO A 159 23.71 17.43 3.03
CA PRO A 159 24.35 17.87 1.78
C PRO A 159 25.48 16.90 1.39
N GLY A 160 25.45 16.41 0.16
CA GLY A 160 26.51 15.57 -0.40
C GLY A 160 26.29 14.05 -0.29
N THR A 161 25.24 13.57 0.34
CA THR A 161 24.87 12.15 0.28
C THR A 161 23.75 11.97 -0.75
N PRO A 162 23.98 11.27 -1.88
CA PRO A 162 22.89 10.89 -2.77
C PRO A 162 22.00 9.93 -2.00
N GLY A 163 20.87 10.44 -1.53
CA GLY A 163 19.87 9.65 -0.85
C GLY A 163 18.68 9.46 -1.78
N LEU A 164 18.39 8.23 -2.12
CA LEU A 164 17.13 7.86 -2.77
C LEU A 164 16.19 7.32 -1.69
N PRO A 165 15.30 8.14 -1.12
CA PRO A 165 14.27 7.64 -0.26
C PRO A 165 13.19 6.96 -1.11
N PHE A 166 12.80 5.77 -0.68
CA PHE A 166 11.62 5.11 -1.16
C PHE A 166 10.43 5.52 -0.31
N ALA A 167 9.36 5.98 -0.93
CA ALA A 167 8.08 6.14 -0.27
C ALA A 167 7.10 5.11 -0.85
N LEU A 168 6.58 4.26 0.01
CA LEU A 168 5.56 3.29 -0.33
C LEU A 168 4.27 3.68 0.36
N GLU A 169 3.19 3.78 -0.40
CA GLU A 169 1.84 3.97 0.11
C GLU A 169 0.99 2.75 -0.21
N GLU A 170 0.38 2.19 0.82
CA GLU A 170 -0.71 1.23 0.70
C GLU A 170 -1.98 1.89 1.24
N LEU A 171 -3.00 1.96 0.41
CA LEU A 171 -4.33 2.40 0.81
C LEU A 171 -5.23 1.18 0.91
N ASP A 172 -5.58 0.72 2.14
CA ASP A 172 -6.94 0.50 2.49
C ASP A 172 -7.43 -0.47 3.56
N ILE A 173 -8.66 -0.29 4.03
CA ILE A 173 -9.47 -1.20 4.86
C ILE A 173 -10.71 -1.75 4.11
N PHE A 174 -11.15 -1.11 3.06
CA PHE A 174 -12.36 -1.46 2.28
C PHE A 174 -12.21 -1.27 0.78
N ALA A 175 -11.05 -1.01 0.31
CA ALA A 175 -10.75 -0.79 -1.07
C ALA A 175 -9.41 -1.42 -1.43
N PRO A 176 -9.13 -1.57 -2.67
CA PRO A 176 -8.05 -2.37 -3.17
C PRO A 176 -6.70 -1.78 -2.81
N CYS A 177 -5.84 -2.63 -2.33
CA CYS A 177 -4.43 -2.31 -2.17
C CYS A 177 -3.83 -1.91 -3.51
N THR A 178 -3.31 -0.71 -3.60
CA THR A 178 -2.37 -0.33 -4.65
C THR A 178 -1.08 0.08 -3.97
N ALA A 179 0.02 -0.55 -4.33
CA ALA A 179 1.33 -0.09 -3.91
C ALA A 179 1.82 0.96 -4.91
N THR A 180 2.01 2.17 -4.47
CA THR A 180 2.63 3.24 -5.27
C THR A 180 3.96 3.61 -4.65
N MET A 181 5.03 3.57 -5.44
CA MET A 181 6.36 3.98 -5.02
C MET A 181 6.78 5.25 -5.75
N TRP A 182 7.39 6.15 -5.00
CA TRP A 182 7.90 7.43 -5.46
C TRP A 182 9.41 7.48 -5.39
#